data_fc961bd247a6b445f508c16434d3d1ce
#
_entry.id   fc961bd247a6b445f508c16434d3d1ce
#
_cell.length_a   1.000
_cell.length_b   1.000
_cell.length_c   1.000
_cell.angle_alpha   90.00
_cell.angle_beta   90.00
_cell.angle_gamma   90.00
#
_symmetry.space_group_name_H-M   'P 1'
#
loop_
_entity.id
_entity.type
_entity.pdbx_description
1 polymer ?
#
loop_
_entity_poly.entity_id
_entity_poly.type
_entity_poly.pdbx_seq_one_letter_code
_entity_poly.pdbx_strand_id
1 'polypeptide(L)'
;ELEVTLNDNRKFPAKIIGADPTTDIALIKIEATDLPTIPFGDSEKLKVGEWVLAVGNPFNLTSTVTAGIVRARSRGNSGAGGKDRSKIESFIQTDAAVNPGNSGGALVNTKGELVGINTAIYSETGNFAGYSFAVPISIAGKVANDLKQFGTVQRAVLGVLIQDPQYVPDAEKEKVKVFEGAYVGGFAERSSAKEAGIEKGDVIVAVNGVKIKFHGTNRHDSDPVTGFAISLAQIKK
;
A
#
# COMPACT_ATOMS: atom_id res chain seq x y z
N GLU A 1 -22.59 14.85 5.02
CA GLU A 1 -22.83 14.02 6.21
C GLU A 1 -22.60 12.56 5.82
N LEU A 2 -21.85 11.80 6.63
CA LEU A 2 -21.50 10.41 6.33
C LEU A 2 -22.41 9.50 7.17
N GLU A 3 -23.07 8.53 6.53
CA GLU A 3 -23.92 7.54 7.19
C GLU A 3 -23.38 6.13 6.89
N VAL A 4 -23.34 5.28 7.91
CA VAL A 4 -23.02 3.85 7.78
C VAL A 4 -24.31 3.05 7.96
N THR A 5 -24.65 2.26 6.96
CA THR A 5 -25.74 1.29 7.03
C THR A 5 -25.16 -0.10 7.25
N LEU A 6 -25.57 -0.76 8.32
CA LEU A 6 -25.15 -2.12 8.64
C LEU A 6 -25.96 -3.17 7.85
N ASN A 7 -25.49 -4.41 7.85
CA ASN A 7 -26.16 -5.51 7.14
C ASN A 7 -27.59 -5.81 7.65
N ASP A 8 -27.88 -5.45 8.91
CA ASP A 8 -29.20 -5.55 9.53
C ASP A 8 -30.09 -4.30 9.29
N ASN A 9 -29.69 -3.42 8.37
CA ASN A 9 -30.34 -2.16 8.01
C ASN A 9 -30.32 -1.06 9.10
N ARG A 10 -29.64 -1.25 10.21
CA ARG A 10 -29.42 -0.16 11.17
C ARG A 10 -28.51 0.90 10.54
N LYS A 11 -28.87 2.16 10.77
CA LYS A 11 -28.15 3.33 10.22
C LYS A 11 -27.54 4.14 11.35
N PHE A 12 -26.29 4.55 11.13
CA PHE A 12 -25.54 5.33 12.10
C PHE A 12 -24.84 6.51 11.42
N PRO A 13 -24.95 7.72 11.97
CA PRO A 13 -24.09 8.81 11.55
C PRO A 13 -22.64 8.44 11.86
N ALA A 14 -21.75 8.68 10.91
CA ALA A 14 -20.35 8.36 11.04
C ALA A 14 -19.50 9.62 11.17
N LYS A 15 -18.55 9.59 12.10
CA LYS A 15 -17.53 10.63 12.28
C LYS A 15 -16.24 10.23 11.58
N ILE A 16 -15.68 11.09 10.76
CA ILE A 16 -14.34 10.93 10.20
C ILE A 16 -13.33 11.22 11.33
N ILE A 17 -12.55 10.22 11.70
CA ILE A 17 -11.46 10.35 12.68
C ILE A 17 -10.21 10.93 12.00
N GLY A 18 -9.95 10.49 10.78
CA GLY A 18 -8.88 11.02 9.94
C GLY A 18 -8.84 10.31 8.59
N ALA A 19 -8.10 10.89 7.66
CA ALA A 19 -7.87 10.34 6.33
C ALA A 19 -6.42 10.52 5.91
N ASP A 20 -5.93 9.59 5.12
CA ASP A 20 -4.61 9.63 4.52
C ASP A 20 -4.69 9.50 3.00
N PRO A 21 -4.64 10.62 2.27
CA PRO A 21 -4.73 10.62 0.81
C PRO A 21 -3.60 9.85 0.12
N THR A 22 -2.44 9.67 0.79
CA THR A 22 -1.29 8.99 0.19
C THR A 22 -1.45 7.48 0.09
N THR A 23 -2.27 6.88 0.98
CA THR A 23 -2.61 5.45 0.95
C THR A 23 -4.06 5.20 0.56
N ASP A 24 -4.88 6.25 0.36
CA ASP A 24 -6.31 6.14 0.08
C ASP A 24 -7.09 5.44 1.21
N ILE A 25 -6.67 5.64 2.47
CA ILE A 25 -7.29 5.06 3.66
C ILE A 25 -7.88 6.16 4.53
N ALA A 26 -9.11 5.95 4.99
CA ALA A 26 -9.75 6.78 5.99
C ALA A 26 -10.24 5.92 7.18
N LEU A 27 -10.20 6.50 8.37
CA LEU A 27 -10.76 5.92 9.59
C LEU A 27 -12.04 6.67 9.96
N ILE A 28 -13.13 5.93 10.05
CA ILE A 28 -14.43 6.45 10.50
C ILE A 28 -14.85 5.76 11.79
N LYS A 29 -15.69 6.43 12.57
CA LYS A 29 -16.29 5.91 13.81
C LYS A 29 -17.80 6.07 13.76
N ILE A 30 -18.49 5.04 14.22
CA ILE A 30 -19.93 5.06 14.55
C ILE A 30 -20.12 4.77 16.04
N GLU A 31 -21.20 5.25 16.61
CA GLU A 31 -21.58 4.96 18.00
C GLU A 31 -22.50 3.71 18.01
N ALA A 32 -21.86 2.55 17.99
CA ALA A 32 -22.51 1.24 18.07
C ALA A 32 -21.65 0.28 18.88
N THR A 33 -22.29 -0.65 19.58
CA THR A 33 -21.65 -1.72 20.36
C THR A 33 -21.98 -3.08 19.79
N ASP A 34 -21.21 -4.09 20.20
CA ASP A 34 -21.45 -5.50 19.86
C ASP A 34 -21.49 -5.79 18.37
N LEU A 35 -20.69 -5.05 17.59
CA LEU A 35 -20.53 -5.30 16.17
C LEU A 35 -19.54 -6.45 15.91
N PRO A 36 -19.89 -7.37 15.00
CA PRO A 36 -18.94 -8.41 14.59
C PRO A 36 -17.71 -7.76 13.92
N THR A 37 -16.53 -8.27 14.27
CA THR A 37 -15.27 -7.78 13.71
C THR A 37 -14.58 -8.88 12.91
N ILE A 38 -13.83 -8.47 11.88
CA ILE A 38 -13.00 -9.37 11.10
C ILE A 38 -11.59 -9.43 11.70
N PRO A 39 -11.00 -10.65 11.87
CA PRO A 39 -9.62 -10.76 12.32
C PRO A 39 -8.64 -10.29 11.24
N PHE A 40 -7.56 -9.64 11.65
CA PHE A 40 -6.48 -9.25 10.75
C PHE A 40 -5.59 -10.45 10.44
N GLY A 41 -5.38 -10.70 9.16
CA GLY A 41 -4.37 -11.64 8.67
C GLY A 41 -3.01 -10.96 8.50
N ASP A 42 -2.07 -11.72 7.95
CA ASP A 42 -0.71 -11.25 7.65
C ASP A 42 -0.53 -11.08 6.14
N SER A 43 -0.68 -9.84 5.65
CA SER A 43 -0.52 -9.53 4.22
C SER A 43 0.90 -9.75 3.72
N GLU A 44 1.90 -9.74 4.62
CA GLU A 44 3.29 -9.95 4.24
C GLU A 44 3.61 -11.43 3.94
N LYS A 45 2.80 -12.34 4.46
CA LYS A 45 2.93 -13.78 4.22
C LYS A 45 2.14 -14.29 3.02
N LEU A 46 1.28 -13.46 2.43
CA LEU A 46 0.55 -13.87 1.21
C LEU A 46 1.52 -14.29 0.10
N LYS A 47 1.17 -15.33 -0.61
CA LYS A 47 1.95 -15.81 -1.77
C LYS A 47 1.17 -15.59 -3.05
N VAL A 48 1.89 -15.37 -4.14
CA VAL A 48 1.29 -15.38 -5.48
C VAL A 48 0.68 -16.75 -5.74
N GLY A 49 -0.55 -16.75 -6.26
CA GLY A 49 -1.36 -17.95 -6.47
C GLY A 49 -2.29 -18.29 -5.30
N GLU A 50 -2.17 -17.67 -4.12
CA GLU A 50 -3.12 -17.90 -3.03
C GLU A 50 -4.50 -17.32 -3.34
N TRP A 51 -5.55 -18.07 -2.98
CA TRP A 51 -6.93 -17.63 -3.13
C TRP A 51 -7.26 -16.48 -2.18
N VAL A 52 -7.98 -15.51 -2.71
CA VAL A 52 -8.53 -14.37 -1.96
C VAL A 52 -9.97 -14.10 -2.41
N LEU A 53 -10.75 -13.52 -1.51
CA LEU A 53 -12.12 -13.09 -1.76
C LEU A 53 -12.18 -11.57 -1.60
N ALA A 54 -12.68 -10.87 -2.60
CA ALA A 54 -13.00 -9.45 -2.51
C ALA A 54 -14.47 -9.31 -2.13
N VAL A 55 -14.72 -8.67 -0.99
CA VAL A 55 -16.04 -8.42 -0.44
C VAL A 55 -16.37 -6.95 -0.56
N GLY A 56 -17.56 -6.61 -0.99
CA GLY A 56 -17.99 -5.23 -1.12
C GLY A 56 -19.50 -5.13 -1.30
N ASN A 57 -19.99 -3.91 -1.51
CA ASN A 57 -21.40 -3.64 -1.74
C ASN A 57 -21.60 -2.79 -3.01
N PRO A 58 -21.28 -3.36 -4.20
CA PRO A 58 -21.41 -2.62 -5.45
C PRO A 58 -22.88 -2.31 -5.76
N PHE A 59 -23.13 -1.15 -6.33
CA PHE A 59 -24.44 -0.73 -6.82
C PHE A 59 -25.57 -0.70 -5.78
N ASN A 60 -25.23 -0.55 -4.49
CA ASN A 60 -26.21 -0.57 -3.39
C ASN A 60 -27.04 -1.88 -3.30
N LEU A 61 -26.49 -2.95 -3.88
CA LEU A 61 -27.04 -4.30 -3.80
C LEU A 61 -26.59 -4.98 -2.49
N THR A 62 -27.14 -6.15 -2.20
CA THR A 62 -26.64 -7.00 -1.09
C THR A 62 -25.15 -7.31 -1.26
N SER A 63 -24.43 -7.48 -0.16
CA SER A 63 -22.99 -7.79 -0.14
C SER A 63 -22.59 -8.78 -1.23
N THR A 64 -21.67 -8.38 -2.07
CA THR A 64 -21.14 -9.18 -3.19
C THR A 64 -19.77 -9.71 -2.82
N VAL A 65 -19.55 -10.99 -3.12
CA VAL A 65 -18.25 -11.65 -2.92
C VAL A 65 -17.75 -12.13 -4.27
N THR A 66 -16.54 -11.76 -4.62
CA THR A 66 -15.86 -12.28 -5.81
C THR A 66 -14.58 -13.01 -5.39
N ALA A 67 -14.25 -14.08 -6.09
CA ALA A 67 -13.07 -14.89 -5.83
C ALA A 67 -12.00 -14.70 -6.89
N GLY A 68 -10.75 -14.75 -6.49
CA GLY A 68 -9.59 -14.70 -7.36
C GLY A 68 -8.35 -15.14 -6.62
N ILE A 69 -7.18 -14.91 -7.23
CA ILE A 69 -5.89 -15.22 -6.64
C ILE A 69 -5.03 -13.97 -6.49
N VAL A 70 -4.06 -14.04 -5.61
CA VAL A 70 -2.99 -13.03 -5.55
C VAL A 70 -2.15 -13.16 -6.82
N ARG A 71 -2.13 -12.12 -7.66
CA ARG A 71 -1.38 -12.06 -8.91
C ARG A 71 0.02 -11.48 -8.72
N ALA A 72 0.12 -10.47 -7.84
CA ALA A 72 1.40 -9.86 -7.46
C ALA A 72 1.28 -9.20 -6.08
N ARG A 73 2.43 -8.92 -5.48
CA ARG A 73 2.57 -8.17 -4.24
C ARG A 73 3.48 -6.97 -4.47
N SER A 74 3.33 -5.94 -3.64
CA SER A 74 4.16 -4.73 -3.68
C SER A 74 4.23 -4.08 -5.06
N ARG A 75 3.12 -4.09 -5.79
CA ARG A 75 3.04 -3.53 -7.13
C ARG A 75 2.57 -2.10 -7.08
N GLY A 76 3.35 -1.19 -7.67
CA GLY A 76 2.90 0.16 -7.96
C GLY A 76 1.82 0.13 -9.07
N ASN A 77 0.84 1.02 -8.95
CA ASN A 77 -0.20 1.21 -9.97
C ASN A 77 0.25 2.25 -11.02
N SER A 78 1.41 2.05 -11.61
CA SER A 78 2.07 2.99 -12.54
C SER A 78 1.26 3.29 -13.82
N GLY A 79 0.07 2.74 -13.99
CA GLY A 79 -0.78 2.90 -15.17
C GLY A 79 -2.09 3.63 -14.95
N ALA A 80 -2.56 3.82 -13.73
CA ALA A 80 -3.83 4.48 -13.44
C ALA A 80 -3.66 5.97 -13.12
N GLY A 81 -3.04 6.71 -14.05
CA GLY A 81 -3.31 8.16 -14.21
C GLY A 81 -2.80 9.10 -13.13
N GLY A 82 -1.61 8.90 -12.53
CA GLY A 82 -1.14 9.90 -11.58
C GLY A 82 0.37 10.05 -11.53
N LYS A 83 0.88 11.19 -11.97
CA LYS A 83 2.26 11.68 -11.70
C LYS A 83 2.47 12.08 -10.24
N ASP A 84 1.59 11.63 -9.33
CA ASP A 84 1.66 11.99 -7.92
C ASP A 84 2.62 11.05 -7.19
N ARG A 85 3.87 11.47 -7.13
CA ARG A 85 4.99 10.76 -6.47
C ARG A 85 4.86 10.67 -4.95
N SER A 86 3.82 11.25 -4.35
CA SER A 86 3.58 11.18 -2.90
C SER A 86 2.81 9.93 -2.47
N LYS A 87 2.23 9.18 -3.41
CA LYS A 87 1.43 7.99 -3.12
C LYS A 87 2.30 6.79 -2.77
N ILE A 88 1.90 6.09 -1.70
CA ILE A 88 2.53 4.82 -1.31
C ILE A 88 1.86 3.71 -2.13
N GLU A 89 2.54 3.29 -3.18
CA GLU A 89 2.07 2.26 -4.09
C GLU A 89 2.73 0.91 -3.74
N SER A 90 2.15 0.19 -2.79
CA SER A 90 2.54 -1.19 -2.47
C SER A 90 1.28 -2.03 -2.36
N PHE A 91 0.63 -2.28 -3.49
CA PHE A 91 -0.66 -2.96 -3.54
C PHE A 91 -0.53 -4.49 -3.63
N ILE A 92 -1.55 -5.18 -3.13
CA ILE A 92 -1.85 -6.56 -3.49
C ILE A 92 -2.63 -6.49 -4.80
N GLN A 93 -2.12 -7.11 -5.85
CA GLN A 93 -2.83 -7.28 -7.11
C GLN A 93 -3.57 -8.63 -7.11
N THR A 94 -4.84 -8.62 -7.50
CA THR A 94 -5.67 -9.82 -7.63
C THR A 94 -6.50 -9.77 -8.92
N ASP A 95 -6.99 -10.91 -9.37
CA ASP A 95 -8.00 -11.04 -10.41
C ASP A 95 -9.42 -11.28 -9.85
N ALA A 96 -9.59 -11.25 -8.52
CA ALA A 96 -10.93 -11.12 -7.94
C ALA A 96 -11.58 -9.85 -8.48
N ALA A 97 -12.77 -9.96 -9.07
CA ALA A 97 -13.41 -8.83 -9.72
C ALA A 97 -13.80 -7.75 -8.70
N VAL A 98 -13.20 -6.57 -8.83
CA VAL A 98 -13.56 -5.37 -8.07
C VAL A 98 -14.17 -4.37 -9.04
N ASN A 99 -15.38 -3.93 -8.74
CA ASN A 99 -16.11 -2.92 -9.50
C ASN A 99 -16.40 -1.70 -8.60
N PRO A 100 -16.82 -0.56 -9.16
CA PRO A 100 -17.27 0.58 -8.37
C PRO A 100 -18.29 0.15 -7.30
N GLY A 101 -18.03 0.52 -6.03
CA GLY A 101 -18.78 0.09 -4.85
C GLY A 101 -18.07 -1.00 -4.01
N ASN A 102 -17.09 -1.70 -4.55
CA ASN A 102 -16.25 -2.62 -3.76
C ASN A 102 -15.07 -1.91 -3.07
N SER A 103 -14.71 -0.70 -3.49
CA SER A 103 -13.67 0.12 -2.85
C SER A 103 -14.01 0.40 -1.39
N GLY A 104 -13.04 0.24 -0.50
CA GLY A 104 -13.22 0.26 0.96
C GLY A 104 -13.67 -1.08 1.55
N GLY A 105 -14.10 -2.04 0.73
CA GLY A 105 -14.45 -3.39 1.14
C GLY A 105 -13.24 -4.26 1.46
N ALA A 106 -13.47 -5.40 2.07
CA ALA A 106 -12.44 -6.32 2.52
C ALA A 106 -11.88 -7.18 1.38
N LEU A 107 -10.56 -7.37 1.36
CA LEU A 107 -9.91 -8.49 0.72
C LEU A 107 -9.54 -9.49 1.82
N VAL A 108 -10.07 -10.71 1.72
CA VAL A 108 -9.86 -11.74 2.75
C VAL A 108 -9.19 -12.99 2.16
N ASN A 109 -8.45 -13.70 3.00
CA ASN A 109 -7.88 -15.00 2.64
C ASN A 109 -8.90 -16.12 2.87
N THR A 110 -8.51 -17.37 2.56
CA THR A 110 -9.35 -18.56 2.72
C THR A 110 -9.68 -18.92 4.17
N LYS A 111 -9.03 -18.28 5.14
CA LYS A 111 -9.34 -18.41 6.58
C LYS A 111 -10.35 -17.38 7.06
N GLY A 112 -10.80 -16.47 6.19
CA GLY A 112 -11.67 -15.35 6.57
C GLY A 112 -10.94 -14.20 7.27
N GLU A 113 -9.59 -14.14 7.18
CA GLU A 113 -8.79 -13.07 7.76
C GLU A 113 -8.66 -11.91 6.76
N LEU A 114 -8.75 -10.67 7.24
CA LEU A 114 -8.55 -9.47 6.44
C LEU A 114 -7.08 -9.34 6.05
N VAL A 115 -6.80 -9.35 4.75
CA VAL A 115 -5.43 -9.20 4.21
C VAL A 115 -5.23 -7.91 3.43
N GLY A 116 -6.32 -7.23 3.07
CA GLY A 116 -6.25 -5.93 2.39
C GLY A 116 -7.58 -5.21 2.35
N ILE A 117 -7.53 -3.94 1.94
CA ILE A 117 -8.70 -3.10 1.67
C ILE A 117 -8.74 -2.83 0.16
N ASN A 118 -9.83 -3.20 -0.49
CA ASN A 118 -10.02 -2.97 -1.92
C ASN A 118 -10.01 -1.47 -2.22
N THR A 119 -9.25 -1.03 -3.23
CA THR A 119 -9.10 0.41 -3.52
C THR A 119 -9.30 0.76 -4.99
N ALA A 120 -8.66 0.10 -5.91
CA ALA A 120 -8.63 0.51 -7.31
C ALA A 120 -8.71 -0.66 -8.28
N ILE A 121 -9.07 -0.34 -9.52
CA ILE A 121 -8.92 -1.21 -10.68
C ILE A 121 -8.01 -0.52 -11.70
N TYR A 122 -7.19 -1.29 -12.41
CA TYR A 122 -6.58 -0.81 -13.64
C TYR A 122 -7.57 -1.02 -14.77
N SER A 123 -8.08 0.08 -15.33
CA SER A 123 -9.08 0.00 -16.39
C SER A 123 -9.08 1.28 -17.23
N GLU A 124 -9.07 1.13 -18.55
CA GLU A 124 -9.26 2.24 -19.48
C GLU A 124 -10.73 2.66 -19.59
N THR A 125 -11.64 1.77 -19.24
CA THR A 125 -13.10 1.98 -19.39
C THR A 125 -13.82 2.21 -18.06
N GLY A 126 -13.10 2.14 -16.94
CA GLY A 126 -13.69 2.21 -15.58
C GLY A 126 -14.31 0.90 -15.10
N ASN A 127 -14.30 -0.17 -15.91
CA ASN A 127 -14.77 -1.49 -15.52
C ASN A 127 -13.61 -2.46 -15.27
N PHE A 128 -13.85 -3.52 -14.51
CA PHE A 128 -12.88 -4.57 -14.26
C PHE A 128 -12.32 -5.18 -15.54
N ALA A 129 -11.00 -5.15 -15.69
CA ALA A 129 -10.28 -5.68 -16.85
C ALA A 129 -9.25 -6.77 -16.44
N GLY A 130 -9.49 -7.48 -15.33
CA GLY A 130 -8.58 -8.53 -14.84
C GLY A 130 -7.50 -8.05 -13.86
N TYR A 131 -7.52 -6.77 -13.46
CA TYR A 131 -6.55 -6.18 -12.55
C TYR A 131 -7.28 -5.38 -11.48
N SER A 132 -7.29 -5.92 -10.26
CA SER A 132 -7.77 -5.25 -9.06
C SER A 132 -6.64 -5.07 -8.07
N PHE A 133 -6.73 -4.03 -7.27
CA PHE A 133 -5.72 -3.68 -6.28
C PHE A 133 -6.34 -3.50 -4.91
N ALA A 134 -5.61 -3.93 -3.89
CA ALA A 134 -5.98 -3.70 -2.49
C ALA A 134 -4.78 -3.17 -1.71
N VAL A 135 -5.03 -2.24 -0.79
CA VAL A 135 -4.03 -1.79 0.18
C VAL A 135 -3.78 -2.91 1.18
N PRO A 136 -2.54 -3.40 1.36
CA PRO A 136 -2.23 -4.45 2.33
C PRO A 136 -2.68 -4.08 3.74
N ILE A 137 -3.17 -5.04 4.53
CA ILE A 137 -3.60 -4.78 5.90
C ILE A 137 -2.44 -4.32 6.80
N SER A 138 -1.21 -4.70 6.51
CA SER A 138 0.00 -4.18 7.19
C SER A 138 0.10 -2.65 7.09
N ILE A 139 -0.25 -2.08 5.94
CA ILE A 139 -0.29 -0.63 5.70
C ILE A 139 -1.57 -0.02 6.27
N ALA A 140 -2.74 -0.55 5.88
CA ALA A 140 -4.03 -0.01 6.30
C ALA A 140 -4.20 -0.04 7.83
N GLY A 141 -3.77 -1.12 8.48
CA GLY A 141 -3.83 -1.25 9.94
C GLY A 141 -2.91 -0.25 10.65
N LYS A 142 -1.70 -0.01 10.13
CA LYS A 142 -0.81 1.03 10.65
C LYS A 142 -1.43 2.41 10.51
N VAL A 143 -1.93 2.73 9.31
CA VAL A 143 -2.58 4.03 9.04
C VAL A 143 -3.77 4.24 9.98
N ALA A 144 -4.65 3.25 10.11
CA ALA A 144 -5.81 3.33 11.01
C ALA A 144 -5.40 3.53 12.48
N ASN A 145 -4.34 2.84 12.93
CA ASN A 145 -3.83 2.99 14.28
C ASN A 145 -3.24 4.38 14.53
N ASP A 146 -2.45 4.91 13.60
CA ASP A 146 -1.88 6.25 13.68
C ASP A 146 -3.00 7.32 13.69
N LEU A 147 -3.97 7.21 12.79
CA LEU A 147 -5.11 8.12 12.75
C LEU A 147 -5.90 8.09 14.05
N LYS A 148 -6.07 6.92 14.65
CA LYS A 148 -6.75 6.75 15.96
C LYS A 148 -5.98 7.40 17.10
N GLN A 149 -4.65 7.26 17.12
CA GLN A 149 -3.82 7.73 18.23
C GLN A 149 -3.40 9.20 18.11
N PHE A 150 -3.09 9.65 16.90
CA PHE A 150 -2.46 10.95 16.66
C PHE A 150 -3.30 11.87 15.77
N GLY A 151 -4.37 11.38 15.16
CA GLY A 151 -5.16 12.12 14.17
C GLY A 151 -4.47 12.30 12.82
N THR A 152 -3.20 11.91 12.71
CA THR A 152 -2.37 12.02 11.51
C THR A 152 -1.46 10.80 11.40
N VAL A 153 -1.12 10.41 10.17
CA VAL A 153 -0.21 9.27 9.94
C VAL A 153 1.23 9.68 10.22
N GLN A 154 1.91 8.91 11.06
CA GLN A 154 3.30 9.13 11.41
C GLN A 154 4.19 8.42 10.37
N ARG A 155 4.94 9.21 9.58
CA ARG A 155 5.88 8.72 8.58
C ARG A 155 7.24 9.35 8.77
N ALA A 156 8.28 8.51 8.77
CA ALA A 156 9.64 8.98 8.61
C ALA A 156 10.01 8.93 7.12
N VAL A 157 10.63 9.99 6.64
CA VAL A 157 11.12 10.09 5.26
C VAL A 157 12.63 10.19 5.31
N LEU A 158 13.33 9.27 4.64
CA LEU A 158 14.80 9.29 4.55
C LEU A 158 15.31 10.40 3.64
N GLY A 159 14.49 10.85 2.68
CA GLY A 159 14.90 11.87 1.72
C GLY A 159 15.98 11.39 0.75
N VAL A 160 15.93 10.13 0.34
CA VAL A 160 16.82 9.54 -0.67
C VAL A 160 16.10 9.40 -2.00
N LEU A 161 16.83 9.61 -3.09
CA LEU A 161 16.41 9.27 -4.45
C LEU A 161 16.99 7.91 -4.75
N ILE A 162 16.12 6.92 -4.97
CA ILE A 162 16.53 5.54 -5.12
C ILE A 162 16.20 4.99 -6.51
N GLN A 163 17.00 4.01 -6.92
CA GLN A 163 16.77 3.24 -8.13
C GLN A 163 17.18 1.78 -7.92
N ASP A 164 16.76 0.93 -8.84
CA ASP A 164 17.19 -0.47 -8.85
C ASP A 164 18.69 -0.53 -9.17
N PRO A 165 19.52 -1.24 -8.36
CA PRO A 165 20.94 -1.40 -8.62
C PRO A 165 21.27 -1.99 -9.99
N GLN A 166 20.35 -2.75 -10.59
CA GLN A 166 20.52 -3.34 -11.92
C GLN A 166 20.51 -2.30 -13.06
N TYR A 167 19.88 -1.15 -12.85
CA TYR A 167 19.72 -0.08 -13.84
C TYR A 167 20.58 1.15 -13.55
N VAL A 168 21.57 1.01 -12.69
CA VAL A 168 22.57 2.05 -12.45
C VAL A 168 23.35 2.31 -13.75
N PRO A 169 23.64 3.58 -14.12
CA PRO A 169 24.41 3.92 -15.28
C PRO A 169 25.77 3.20 -15.31
N ASP A 170 26.23 2.80 -16.48
CA ASP A 170 27.45 2.00 -16.63
C ASP A 170 28.69 2.66 -16.00
N ALA A 171 28.75 4.00 -16.01
CA ALA A 171 29.82 4.75 -15.35
C ALA A 171 29.87 4.61 -13.81
N GLU A 172 28.76 4.20 -13.21
CA GLU A 172 28.66 4.01 -11.75
C GLU A 172 28.58 2.51 -11.36
N LYS A 173 28.33 1.62 -12.34
CA LYS A 173 28.18 0.16 -12.10
C LYS A 173 29.39 -0.51 -11.48
N GLU A 174 30.60 -0.07 -11.80
CA GLU A 174 31.82 -0.65 -11.23
C GLU A 174 31.90 -0.48 -9.70
N LYS A 175 31.17 0.51 -9.16
CA LYS A 175 31.11 0.78 -7.72
C LYS A 175 30.02 -0.02 -7.01
N VAL A 176 29.04 -0.54 -7.75
CA VAL A 176 27.90 -1.30 -7.19
C VAL A 176 28.29 -2.74 -7.00
N LYS A 177 28.57 -3.14 -5.75
CA LYS A 177 28.93 -4.51 -5.38
C LYS A 177 27.74 -5.40 -5.02
N VAL A 178 26.56 -4.81 -4.84
CA VAL A 178 25.34 -5.49 -4.38
C VAL A 178 24.20 -5.13 -5.33
N PHE A 179 23.55 -6.15 -5.88
CA PHE A 179 22.46 -5.99 -6.86
C PHE A 179 21.06 -6.19 -6.26
N GLU A 180 20.98 -6.47 -4.95
CA GLU A 180 19.72 -6.50 -4.19
C GLU A 180 19.66 -5.31 -3.24
N GLY A 181 18.55 -4.58 -3.24
CA GLY A 181 18.36 -3.41 -2.38
C GLY A 181 17.97 -2.16 -3.17
N ALA A 182 18.13 -1.00 -2.56
CA ALA A 182 17.84 0.29 -3.15
C ALA A 182 19.13 1.12 -3.30
N TYR A 183 19.57 1.36 -4.53
CA TYR A 183 20.72 2.21 -4.82
C TYR A 183 20.38 3.67 -4.57
N VAL A 184 21.22 4.38 -3.84
CA VAL A 184 21.08 5.81 -3.54
C VAL A 184 21.68 6.62 -4.69
N GLY A 185 20.83 7.08 -5.60
CA GLY A 185 21.22 7.92 -6.75
C GLY A 185 21.36 9.41 -6.39
N GLY A 186 20.82 9.83 -5.24
CA GLY A 186 20.85 11.21 -4.78
C GLY A 186 19.99 11.44 -3.54
N PHE A 187 19.74 12.71 -3.23
CA PHE A 187 19.01 13.13 -2.04
C PHE A 187 17.96 14.19 -2.39
N ALA A 188 16.86 14.20 -1.63
CA ALA A 188 15.90 15.29 -1.62
C ALA A 188 16.51 16.52 -0.94
N GLU A 189 15.88 17.68 -1.11
CA GLU A 189 16.34 18.96 -0.53
C GLU A 189 16.51 18.87 1.01
N ARG A 190 15.62 18.12 1.68
CA ARG A 190 15.75 17.78 3.10
C ARG A 190 15.91 16.27 3.23
N SER A 191 17.10 15.83 3.64
CA SER A 191 17.44 14.41 3.72
C SER A 191 18.08 14.07 5.05
N SER A 192 17.31 13.40 5.91
CA SER A 192 17.82 12.85 7.16
C SER A 192 18.86 11.73 6.91
N ALA A 193 18.76 11.03 5.79
CA ALA A 193 19.72 10.02 5.39
C ALA A 193 21.09 10.63 5.11
N LYS A 194 21.14 11.76 4.39
CA LYS A 194 22.39 12.50 4.12
C LYS A 194 23.03 13.00 5.41
N GLU A 195 22.23 13.56 6.32
CA GLU A 195 22.68 14.02 7.62
C GLU A 195 23.22 12.85 8.49
N ALA A 196 22.66 11.64 8.31
CA ALA A 196 23.10 10.43 9.00
C ALA A 196 24.32 9.75 8.37
N GLY A 197 24.89 10.31 7.28
CA GLY A 197 26.12 9.82 6.65
C GLY A 197 25.90 8.81 5.54
N ILE A 198 24.69 8.65 5.02
CA ILE A 198 24.46 7.89 3.77
C ILE A 198 24.97 8.72 2.60
N GLU A 199 25.68 8.10 1.68
CA GLU A 199 26.29 8.74 0.52
C GLU A 199 25.63 8.30 -0.79
N LYS A 200 25.73 9.14 -1.82
CA LYS A 200 25.36 8.75 -3.18
C LYS A 200 26.27 7.59 -3.62
N GLY A 201 25.66 6.53 -4.13
CA GLY A 201 26.37 5.30 -4.49
C GLY A 201 26.20 4.16 -3.51
N ASP A 202 25.69 4.43 -2.30
CA ASP A 202 25.34 3.39 -1.35
C ASP A 202 24.16 2.54 -1.84
N VAL A 203 24.09 1.29 -1.37
CA VAL A 203 22.93 0.42 -1.59
C VAL A 203 22.32 0.08 -0.23
N ILE A 204 21.10 0.53 -0.01
CA ILE A 204 20.35 0.19 1.20
C ILE A 204 19.81 -1.22 1.04
N VAL A 205 20.36 -2.18 1.76
CA VAL A 205 20.02 -3.61 1.64
C VAL A 205 19.03 -4.10 2.69
N ALA A 206 18.91 -3.37 3.80
CA ALA A 206 17.98 -3.72 4.87
C ALA A 206 17.62 -2.50 5.71
N VAL A 207 16.43 -2.55 6.33
CA VAL A 207 15.98 -1.62 7.36
C VAL A 207 15.63 -2.42 8.61
N ASN A 208 16.26 -2.13 9.74
CA ASN A 208 16.09 -2.88 11.00
C ASN A 208 16.26 -4.40 10.84
N GLY A 209 17.21 -4.83 10.00
CA GLY A 209 17.47 -6.24 9.72
C GLY A 209 16.50 -6.90 8.73
N VAL A 210 15.46 -6.20 8.31
CA VAL A 210 14.55 -6.68 7.25
C VAL A 210 15.13 -6.31 5.89
N LYS A 211 15.43 -7.33 5.08
CA LYS A 211 15.96 -7.12 3.73
C LYS A 211 15.00 -6.37 2.85
N ILE A 212 15.54 -5.42 2.08
CA ILE A 212 14.79 -4.67 1.07
C ILE A 212 14.95 -5.40 -0.26
N LYS A 213 13.80 -5.65 -0.92
CA LYS A 213 13.78 -6.00 -2.35
C LYS A 213 13.26 -4.79 -3.11
N PHE A 214 14.06 -4.28 -4.03
CA PHE A 214 13.61 -3.22 -4.92
C PHE A 214 12.75 -3.85 -6.01
N HIS A 215 11.48 -3.48 -6.06
CA HIS A 215 10.57 -3.85 -7.14
C HIS A 215 10.29 -2.60 -7.98
N GLY A 216 11.33 -2.10 -8.66
CA GLY A 216 11.17 -1.00 -9.61
C GLY A 216 10.32 -1.46 -10.81
N THR A 217 9.30 -0.69 -11.11
CA THR A 217 8.53 -0.85 -12.33
C THR A 217 9.25 -0.08 -13.44
N ASN A 218 9.62 -0.80 -14.48
CA ASN A 218 9.88 -0.35 -15.86
C ASN A 218 11.27 0.13 -16.26
N ARG A 219 11.64 -0.46 -17.40
CA ARG A 219 12.85 -0.32 -18.19
C ARG A 219 13.09 1.07 -18.83
N HIS A 220 12.27 2.08 -18.56
CA HIS A 220 12.36 3.38 -19.23
C HIS A 220 12.20 4.62 -18.34
N ASP A 221 11.91 4.47 -17.06
CA ASP A 221 11.86 5.63 -16.16
C ASP A 221 13.21 5.79 -15.46
N SER A 222 14.05 6.63 -16.05
CA SER A 222 15.21 7.25 -15.41
C SER A 222 14.83 8.23 -14.29
N ASP A 223 13.57 8.24 -13.91
CA ASP A 223 13.05 9.06 -12.83
C ASP A 223 13.28 8.39 -11.47
N PRO A 224 14.02 9.04 -10.57
CA PRO A 224 14.29 8.51 -9.25
C PRO A 224 12.99 8.33 -8.47
N VAL A 225 12.75 7.12 -7.97
CA VAL A 225 11.64 6.88 -7.05
C VAL A 225 11.90 7.63 -5.75
N THR A 226 11.11 8.66 -5.50
CA THR A 226 11.18 9.45 -4.27
C THR A 226 10.32 8.80 -3.20
N GLY A 227 10.98 8.23 -2.18
CA GLY A 227 10.37 7.98 -0.87
C GLY A 227 10.15 6.50 -0.53
N PHE A 228 10.97 6.00 0.40
CA PHE A 228 10.56 4.94 1.32
C PHE A 228 9.85 5.57 2.52
N ALA A 229 8.57 5.27 2.71
CA ALA A 229 7.93 5.53 3.97
C ALA A 229 8.28 4.38 4.93
N ILE A 230 9.15 4.63 5.87
CA ILE A 230 9.48 3.69 6.94
C ILE A 230 8.65 4.08 8.14
N SER A 231 7.98 3.12 8.76
CA SER A 231 7.30 3.33 10.04
C SER A 231 8.31 3.77 11.09
N LEU A 232 7.99 4.80 11.90
CA LEU A 232 8.81 5.20 13.04
C LEU A 232 9.09 4.05 14.01
N ALA A 233 8.19 3.07 14.10
CA ALA A 233 8.40 1.85 14.90
C ALA A 233 9.54 0.97 14.36
N GLN A 234 9.94 1.13 13.11
CA GLN A 234 11.04 0.39 12.47
C GLN A 234 12.38 1.10 12.55
N ILE A 235 12.40 2.36 12.99
CA ILE A 235 13.63 3.13 13.24
C ILE A 235 13.93 3.00 14.72
N LYS A 236 14.68 1.97 15.11
CA LYS A 236 15.33 1.93 16.43
C LYS A 236 16.64 2.71 16.31
N LYS A 237 16.85 3.66 17.24
CA LYS A 237 18.16 4.28 17.48
C LYS A 237 19.17 3.26 17.94
#